data_75d304d582bec8558e62658d623cbcaf
#
_entry.id   75d304d582bec8558e62658d623cbcaf
#
_cell.length_a   1.000
_cell.length_b   1.000
_cell.length_c   1.000
_cell.angle_alpha   90.00
_cell.angle_beta   90.00
_cell.angle_gamma   90.00
#
_symmetry.space_group_name_H-M   'P 1'
#
loop_
_entity.id
_entity.type
_entity.pdbx_description
1 polymer ?
#
loop_
_entity_poly.entity_id
_entity_poly.type
_entity_poly.pdbx_seq_one_letter_code
_entity_poly.pdbx_strand_id
1 'polypeptide(L)'
;MVMNAIRRPRSSSPVQRVARRLVEPAVFDFWASRVHPLWSWERPLARLRERHQAAEGAVTLVLQTNRHFAGLRAGQHINLGVELDGARITRSYSPSKVAGNRIEITVREVEGGRVSQHLCRHARIGEVFALGAAFGTMTLPAAVHGPWLFLAAGSGITPLMAMLRELDAAGMPVELDLVYWARTRAEVCFADELAALAARHRGLRVHLRLTRQADGPAAPRIDDTDLAALVPELGHRQVFACGPHGFVQSARAQLEGRVVRFEAEAFTPPRALPGEGGSVALTLSRSGRTLTVPRDASLLEALEAQGLRPASGCRMGICNTCACTRREGITRDTQTNARSGEPDATVRLCISAAATDLTLDL
;
A
#
# COMPACT_ATOMS: atom_id res chain seq x y z
N MET A 1 -0.77 -27.95 1.26
CA MET A 1 -1.80 -27.08 1.87
C MET A 1 -1.16 -26.39 3.07
N VAL A 2 -0.52 -25.24 2.83
CA VAL A 2 0.08 -24.41 3.90
C VAL A 2 -0.78 -23.15 4.00
N MET A 3 -1.90 -23.27 4.72
CA MET A 3 -2.65 -22.12 5.16
C MET A 3 -1.75 -21.31 6.12
N ASN A 4 -1.21 -20.17 5.66
CA ASN A 4 -0.65 -19.18 6.56
C ASN A 4 -1.79 -18.63 7.43
N ALA A 5 -1.97 -19.26 8.59
CA ALA A 5 -2.99 -18.87 9.56
C ALA A 5 -2.67 -17.45 10.05
N ILE A 6 -3.51 -16.49 9.70
CA ILE A 6 -3.53 -15.17 10.32
C ILE A 6 -3.69 -15.41 11.82
N ARG A 7 -2.64 -15.17 12.58
CA ARG A 7 -2.73 -15.23 14.04
C ARG A 7 -3.67 -14.11 14.48
N ARG A 8 -4.83 -14.47 15.02
CA ARG A 8 -5.73 -13.48 15.65
C ARG A 8 -4.92 -12.69 16.67
N PRO A 9 -5.11 -11.37 16.78
CA PRO A 9 -4.47 -10.59 17.82
C PRO A 9 -4.80 -11.27 19.16
N ARG A 10 -3.75 -11.68 19.88
CA ARG A 10 -3.92 -12.32 21.19
C ARG A 10 -4.55 -11.29 22.11
N SER A 11 -5.72 -11.60 22.67
CA SER A 11 -6.26 -10.85 23.79
C SER A 11 -5.18 -10.74 24.88
N SER A 12 -5.01 -9.55 25.45
CA SER A 12 -4.03 -9.31 26.51
C SER A 12 -4.21 -10.35 27.62
N SER A 13 -3.17 -11.15 27.91
CA SER A 13 -3.23 -12.15 28.97
C SER A 13 -3.52 -11.47 30.31
N PRO A 14 -4.14 -12.17 31.30
CA PRO A 14 -4.35 -11.62 32.65
C PRO A 14 -3.06 -11.06 33.26
N VAL A 15 -1.93 -11.70 32.98
CA VAL A 15 -0.59 -11.28 33.41
C VAL A 15 -0.21 -9.93 32.77
N GLN A 16 -0.51 -9.71 31.51
CA GLN A 16 -0.24 -8.42 30.82
C GLN A 16 -1.10 -7.28 31.41
N ARG A 17 -2.34 -7.57 31.80
CA ARG A 17 -3.23 -6.58 32.45
C ARG A 17 -2.73 -6.15 33.84
N VAL A 18 -2.22 -7.08 34.62
CA VAL A 18 -1.61 -6.79 35.93
C VAL A 18 -0.27 -6.05 35.76
N ALA A 19 0.57 -6.50 34.81
CA ALA A 19 1.87 -5.88 34.54
C ALA A 19 1.76 -4.44 34.02
N ARG A 20 0.71 -4.09 33.26
CA ARG A 20 0.41 -2.70 32.83
C ARG A 20 0.18 -1.73 34.00
N ARG A 21 -0.21 -2.20 35.18
CA ARG A 21 -0.37 -1.38 36.37
C ARG A 21 0.98 -1.07 37.06
N LEU A 22 2.01 -1.85 36.77
CA LEU A 22 3.31 -1.79 37.42
C LEU A 22 4.41 -1.21 36.50
N VAL A 23 4.27 -1.36 35.18
CA VAL A 23 5.26 -0.92 34.20
C VAL A 23 4.56 -0.20 33.06
N GLU A 24 4.94 1.05 32.83
CA GLU A 24 4.47 1.79 31.67
C GLU A 24 5.08 1.19 30.39
N PRO A 25 4.27 0.86 29.35
CA PRO A 25 4.74 0.23 28.12
C PRO A 25 5.90 1.00 27.43
N ALA A 26 5.87 2.33 27.49
CA ALA A 26 6.94 3.16 26.90
C ALA A 26 8.29 2.98 27.63
N VAL A 27 8.27 2.85 28.97
CA VAL A 27 9.46 2.60 29.77
C VAL A 27 10.01 1.21 29.49
N PHE A 28 9.13 0.20 29.39
CA PHE A 28 9.56 -1.13 28.98
C PHE A 28 10.22 -1.11 27.59
N ASP A 29 9.57 -0.52 26.60
CA ASP A 29 10.07 -0.46 25.24
C ASP A 29 11.43 0.25 25.14
N PHE A 30 11.62 1.29 25.94
CA PHE A 30 12.90 2.02 26.00
C PHE A 30 14.05 1.12 26.48
N TRP A 31 13.86 0.34 27.54
CA TRP A 31 14.89 -0.55 28.05
C TRP A 31 15.03 -1.83 27.24
N ALA A 32 13.93 -2.43 26.82
CA ALA A 32 13.90 -3.67 26.06
C ALA A 32 14.60 -3.54 24.70
N SER A 33 14.45 -2.39 24.03
CA SER A 33 15.11 -2.11 22.74
C SER A 33 16.65 -2.07 22.83
N ARG A 34 17.20 -1.78 24.01
CA ARG A 34 18.66 -1.81 24.26
C ARG A 34 19.21 -3.22 24.45
N VAL A 35 18.36 -4.15 24.92
CA VAL A 35 18.72 -5.56 25.08
C VAL A 35 18.55 -6.30 23.76
N HIS A 36 17.39 -6.11 23.11
CA HIS A 36 17.11 -6.73 21.83
C HIS A 36 16.21 -5.82 20.97
N PRO A 37 16.63 -5.47 19.76
CA PRO A 37 15.98 -4.45 18.93
C PRO A 37 14.54 -4.78 18.53
N LEU A 38 14.12 -6.05 18.57
CA LEU A 38 12.75 -6.47 18.26
C LEU A 38 11.88 -6.68 19.52
N TRP A 39 12.41 -6.43 20.71
CA TRP A 39 11.60 -6.49 21.91
C TRP A 39 10.76 -5.24 22.07
N SER A 40 9.48 -5.42 22.25
CA SER A 40 8.50 -4.37 22.54
C SER A 40 7.37 -4.97 23.37
N TRP A 41 6.66 -4.10 24.10
CA TRP A 41 5.50 -4.52 24.90
C TRP A 41 4.37 -5.07 24.02
N GLU A 42 3.97 -4.29 23.00
CA GLU A 42 2.86 -4.61 22.10
C GLU A 42 3.09 -4.19 20.65
N ARG A 43 4.12 -3.39 20.38
CA ARG A 43 4.32 -2.81 19.04
C ARG A 43 4.84 -3.86 18.06
N PRO A 44 4.19 -4.03 16.91
CA PRO A 44 4.78 -4.77 15.81
C PRO A 44 6.02 -4.04 15.29
N LEU A 45 7.14 -4.76 15.24
CA LEU A 45 8.43 -4.26 14.77
C LEU A 45 9.00 -5.23 13.74
N ALA A 46 9.82 -4.71 12.84
CA ALA A 46 10.62 -5.51 11.92
C ALA A 46 12.06 -4.99 11.85
N ARG A 47 13.01 -5.91 11.74
CA ARG A 47 14.44 -5.63 11.58
C ARG A 47 14.91 -6.01 10.19
N LEU A 48 15.62 -5.10 9.52
CA LEU A 48 16.24 -5.37 8.22
C LEU A 48 17.33 -6.45 8.35
N ARG A 49 17.18 -7.53 7.60
CA ARG A 49 18.10 -8.66 7.58
C ARG A 49 18.93 -8.73 6.32
N GLU A 50 18.28 -8.46 5.18
CA GLU A 50 18.93 -8.56 3.88
C GLU A 50 18.40 -7.43 2.98
N ARG A 51 19.25 -6.99 2.05
CA ARG A 51 18.93 -5.97 1.08
C ARG A 51 19.54 -6.36 -0.26
N HIS A 52 18.71 -6.46 -1.29
CA HIS A 52 19.12 -6.86 -2.64
C HIS A 52 18.66 -5.83 -3.67
N GLN A 53 19.43 -5.68 -4.75
CA GLN A 53 18.95 -4.94 -5.91
C GLN A 53 17.85 -5.75 -6.60
N ALA A 54 16.67 -5.16 -6.76
CA ALA A 54 15.51 -5.80 -7.40
C ALA A 54 15.40 -5.46 -8.88
N ALA A 55 15.72 -4.21 -9.24
CA ALA A 55 15.73 -3.67 -10.59
C ALA A 55 16.42 -2.31 -10.54
N GLU A 56 16.61 -1.65 -11.68
CA GLU A 56 17.10 -0.27 -11.70
C GLU A 56 16.15 0.63 -10.89
N GLY A 57 16.71 1.36 -9.91
CA GLY A 57 15.95 2.22 -9.01
C GLY A 57 15.00 1.49 -8.04
N ALA A 58 15.19 0.18 -7.83
CA ALA A 58 14.37 -0.59 -6.88
C ALA A 58 15.21 -1.59 -6.07
N VAL A 59 14.86 -1.74 -4.78
CA VAL A 59 15.50 -2.71 -3.86
C VAL A 59 14.45 -3.60 -3.21
N THR A 60 14.82 -4.84 -2.92
CA THR A 60 14.07 -5.74 -2.06
C THR A 60 14.73 -5.80 -0.68
N LEU A 61 13.93 -5.59 0.34
CA LEU A 61 14.31 -5.64 1.74
C LEU A 61 13.66 -6.86 2.39
N VAL A 62 14.49 -7.72 3.00
CA VAL A 62 14.03 -8.85 3.81
C VAL A 62 13.96 -8.40 5.27
N LEU A 63 12.78 -8.37 5.82
CA LEU A 63 12.49 -7.89 7.16
C LEU A 63 12.11 -9.06 8.07
N GLN A 64 12.76 -9.18 9.23
CA GLN A 64 12.35 -10.12 10.27
C GLN A 64 11.40 -9.41 11.23
N THR A 65 10.18 -9.93 11.36
CA THR A 65 9.15 -9.39 12.24
C THR A 65 9.24 -9.95 13.66
N ASN A 66 8.75 -9.20 14.64
CA ASN A 66 8.58 -9.69 16.00
C ASN A 66 7.25 -10.46 16.18
N ARG A 67 7.03 -10.99 17.39
CA ARG A 67 5.84 -11.78 17.75
C ARG A 67 4.51 -11.00 17.69
N HIS A 68 4.57 -9.66 17.69
CA HIS A 68 3.39 -8.80 17.68
C HIS A 68 2.85 -8.54 16.28
N PHE A 69 3.60 -8.89 15.24
CA PHE A 69 3.10 -8.83 13.88
C PHE A 69 2.16 -10.03 13.62
N ALA A 70 0.90 -9.73 13.32
CA ALA A 70 -0.13 -10.75 13.15
C ALA A 70 -0.06 -11.50 11.80
N GLY A 71 0.85 -11.07 10.89
CA GLY A 71 0.93 -11.59 9.52
C GLY A 71 0.02 -10.82 8.55
N LEU A 72 -0.02 -11.27 7.30
CA LEU A 72 -0.85 -10.73 6.23
C LEU A 72 -1.17 -11.80 5.19
N ARG A 73 -2.19 -11.56 4.38
CA ARG A 73 -2.51 -12.36 3.19
C ARG A 73 -1.80 -11.76 1.97
N ALA A 74 -1.47 -12.58 0.98
CA ALA A 74 -0.95 -12.10 -0.30
C ALA A 74 -1.89 -11.05 -0.91
N GLY A 75 -1.31 -9.94 -1.37
CA GLY A 75 -2.04 -8.79 -1.88
C GLY A 75 -2.29 -7.67 -0.87
N GLN A 76 -2.32 -7.96 0.43
CA GLN A 76 -2.49 -6.93 1.46
C GLN A 76 -1.27 -6.02 1.59
N HIS A 77 -1.49 -4.87 2.20
CA HIS A 77 -0.49 -3.86 2.51
C HIS A 77 -0.18 -3.81 4.00
N ILE A 78 0.97 -3.27 4.33
CA ILE A 78 1.36 -2.88 5.69
C ILE A 78 1.86 -1.43 5.69
N ASN A 79 1.67 -0.74 6.79
CA ASN A 79 2.33 0.52 7.03
C ASN A 79 3.72 0.27 7.62
N LEU A 80 4.75 0.88 7.04
CA LEU A 80 6.13 0.87 7.51
C LEU A 80 6.50 2.25 8.04
N GLY A 81 6.78 2.35 9.33
CA GLY A 81 7.24 3.57 9.99
C GLY A 81 8.76 3.60 10.03
N VAL A 82 9.33 4.62 9.42
CA VAL A 82 10.79 4.88 9.34
C VAL A 82 11.11 6.13 10.12
N GLU A 83 12.13 6.08 10.97
CA GLU A 83 12.62 7.25 11.73
C GLU A 83 13.61 8.02 10.84
N LEU A 84 13.29 9.26 10.49
CA LEU A 84 14.13 10.14 9.68
C LEU A 84 14.17 11.53 10.31
N ASP A 85 15.37 12.01 10.61
CA ASP A 85 15.59 13.33 11.21
C ASP A 85 14.75 13.57 12.48
N GLY A 86 14.69 12.56 13.36
CA GLY A 86 13.92 12.62 14.61
C GLY A 86 12.39 12.54 14.43
N ALA A 87 11.90 12.32 13.23
CA ALA A 87 10.48 12.17 12.94
C ALA A 87 10.17 10.79 12.36
N ARG A 88 9.06 10.17 12.80
CA ARG A 88 8.56 8.95 12.21
C ARG A 88 7.71 9.26 10.98
N ILE A 89 8.15 8.79 9.83
CA ILE A 89 7.40 8.91 8.58
C ILE A 89 6.89 7.53 8.19
N THR A 90 5.59 7.43 7.94
CA THR A 90 4.95 6.17 7.58
C THR A 90 4.64 6.12 6.10
N ARG A 91 4.91 4.96 5.47
CA ARG A 91 4.50 4.65 4.09
C ARG A 91 3.97 3.22 4.02
N SER A 92 3.05 3.01 3.10
CA SER A 92 2.44 1.70 2.86
C SER A 92 3.19 0.94 1.77
N TYR A 93 3.41 -0.34 2.01
CA TYR A 93 4.03 -1.26 1.07
C TYR A 93 3.25 -2.56 1.03
N SER A 94 3.22 -3.20 -0.15
CA SER A 94 2.69 -4.56 -0.31
C SER A 94 3.85 -5.54 -0.25
N PRO A 95 3.96 -6.35 0.80
CA PRO A 95 4.96 -7.39 0.84
C PRO A 95 4.76 -8.36 -0.33
N SER A 96 5.85 -8.64 -1.04
CA SER A 96 5.87 -9.58 -2.15
C SER A 96 6.01 -11.03 -1.69
N LYS A 97 6.41 -11.26 -0.42
CA LYS A 97 6.53 -12.59 0.18
C LYS A 97 6.36 -12.55 1.68
N VAL A 98 5.77 -13.61 2.22
CA VAL A 98 5.66 -13.88 3.65
C VAL A 98 6.10 -15.32 3.91
N ALA A 99 7.09 -15.49 4.77
CA ALA A 99 7.60 -16.81 5.15
C ALA A 99 7.94 -16.83 6.65
N GLY A 100 7.09 -17.47 7.45
CA GLY A 100 7.24 -17.50 8.90
C GLY A 100 7.22 -16.10 9.52
N ASN A 101 8.34 -15.69 10.13
CA ASN A 101 8.50 -14.35 10.68
C ASN A 101 9.30 -13.41 9.76
N ARG A 102 9.41 -13.73 8.47
CA ARG A 102 10.07 -12.88 7.47
C ARG A 102 9.06 -12.37 6.44
N ILE A 103 9.20 -11.12 6.07
CA ILE A 103 8.47 -10.50 4.97
C ILE A 103 9.47 -9.84 4.01
N GLU A 104 9.15 -9.87 2.72
CA GLU A 104 9.91 -9.17 1.69
C GLU A 104 9.08 -7.99 1.19
N ILE A 105 9.67 -6.80 1.17
CA ILE A 105 9.09 -5.62 0.53
C ILE A 105 10.02 -5.15 -0.58
N THR A 106 9.48 -4.88 -1.76
CA THR A 106 10.23 -4.29 -2.87
C THR A 106 9.83 -2.84 -3.01
N VAL A 107 10.81 -1.95 -2.89
CA VAL A 107 10.64 -0.51 -2.86
C VAL A 107 11.29 0.09 -4.10
N ARG A 108 10.52 0.86 -4.87
CA ARG A 108 11.05 1.71 -5.95
C ARG A 108 11.35 3.08 -5.37
N GLU A 109 12.50 3.61 -5.75
CA GLU A 109 12.87 4.97 -5.42
C GLU A 109 11.95 5.97 -6.14
N VAL A 110 11.49 6.96 -5.38
CA VAL A 110 10.69 8.07 -5.90
C VAL A 110 11.50 9.36 -5.71
N GLU A 111 11.59 10.16 -6.75
CA GLU A 111 12.24 11.47 -6.68
C GLU A 111 11.56 12.35 -5.63
N GLY A 112 12.33 12.98 -4.73
CA GLY A 112 11.81 13.72 -3.58
C GLY A 112 11.18 12.87 -2.48
N GLY A 113 11.11 11.55 -2.65
CA GLY A 113 10.50 10.63 -1.69
C GLY A 113 11.41 10.27 -0.53
N ARG A 114 11.33 10.99 0.60
CA ARG A 114 12.21 10.81 1.78
C ARG A 114 12.34 9.34 2.22
N VAL A 115 11.23 8.62 2.38
CA VAL A 115 11.24 7.22 2.84
C VAL A 115 11.79 6.28 1.76
N SER A 116 11.33 6.39 0.50
CA SER A 116 11.81 5.52 -0.57
C SER A 116 13.30 5.71 -0.85
N GLN A 117 13.79 6.96 -0.83
CA GLN A 117 15.22 7.25 -0.98
C GLN A 117 16.03 6.67 0.18
N HIS A 118 15.55 6.82 1.44
CA HIS A 118 16.22 6.20 2.58
C HIS A 118 16.31 4.68 2.42
N LEU A 119 15.19 4.01 2.14
CA LEU A 119 15.13 2.55 1.99
C LEU A 119 15.99 2.05 0.82
N CYS A 120 16.02 2.79 -0.29
CA CYS A 120 16.79 2.40 -1.47
C CYS A 120 18.29 2.71 -1.36
N ARG A 121 18.69 3.76 -0.64
CA ARG A 121 20.08 4.22 -0.64
C ARG A 121 20.78 4.05 0.70
N HIS A 122 20.06 4.25 1.82
CA HIS A 122 20.67 4.46 3.13
C HIS A 122 20.33 3.40 4.18
N ALA A 123 19.23 2.63 3.99
CA ALA A 123 18.81 1.62 4.97
C ALA A 123 19.93 0.59 5.22
N ARG A 124 20.24 0.35 6.50
CA ARG A 124 21.34 -0.52 6.95
C ARG A 124 20.82 -1.83 7.53
N ILE A 125 21.56 -2.91 7.31
CA ILE A 125 21.28 -4.18 7.98
C ILE A 125 21.23 -3.96 9.49
N GLY A 126 20.18 -4.46 10.12
CA GLY A 126 19.94 -4.26 11.55
C GLY A 126 18.99 -3.11 11.88
N GLU A 127 18.69 -2.22 10.95
CA GLU A 127 17.72 -1.13 11.15
C GLU A 127 16.33 -1.68 11.51
N VAL A 128 15.63 -0.99 12.41
CA VAL A 128 14.33 -1.41 12.94
C VAL A 128 13.25 -0.45 12.49
N PHE A 129 12.17 -1.01 11.98
CA PHE A 129 11.00 -0.31 11.49
C PHE A 129 9.78 -0.65 12.33
N ALA A 130 8.91 0.33 12.55
CA ALA A 130 7.58 0.07 13.10
C ALA A 130 6.67 -0.50 12.01
N LEU A 131 5.86 -1.49 12.35
CA LEU A 131 4.87 -2.05 11.44
C LEU A 131 3.46 -1.67 11.88
N GLY A 132 2.59 -1.38 10.92
CA GLY A 132 1.14 -1.33 11.11
C GLY A 132 0.50 -2.71 10.94
N ALA A 133 -0.78 -2.81 11.28
CA ALA A 133 -1.60 -3.96 10.92
C ALA A 133 -1.72 -4.09 9.40
N ALA A 134 -1.94 -5.31 8.92
CA ALA A 134 -2.24 -5.55 7.52
C ALA A 134 -3.62 -4.99 7.14
N PHE A 135 -3.73 -4.43 5.94
CA PHE A 135 -4.97 -3.88 5.39
C PHE A 135 -5.02 -4.11 3.87
N GLY A 136 -6.19 -3.83 3.25
CA GLY A 136 -6.43 -4.08 1.83
C GLY A 136 -7.30 -5.33 1.63
N THR A 137 -8.18 -5.26 0.63
CA THR A 137 -9.17 -6.29 0.32
C THR A 137 -8.82 -7.10 -0.93
N MET A 138 -7.93 -6.58 -1.79
CA MET A 138 -7.51 -7.26 -3.01
C MET A 138 -6.61 -8.46 -2.66
N THR A 139 -7.24 -9.60 -2.45
CA THR A 139 -6.60 -10.87 -2.08
C THR A 139 -7.23 -12.02 -2.86
N LEU A 140 -6.48 -13.08 -3.08
CA LEU A 140 -7.05 -14.29 -3.68
C LEU A 140 -8.19 -14.84 -2.81
N PRO A 141 -9.29 -15.34 -3.41
CA PRO A 141 -10.33 -16.04 -2.68
C PRO A 141 -9.80 -17.37 -2.11
N ALA A 142 -10.49 -17.92 -1.11
CA ALA A 142 -10.08 -19.16 -0.47
C ALA A 142 -10.04 -20.36 -1.46
N ALA A 143 -10.94 -20.37 -2.43
CA ALA A 143 -10.93 -21.29 -3.56
C ALA A 143 -10.73 -20.49 -4.85
N VAL A 144 -9.55 -20.65 -5.46
CA VAL A 144 -9.20 -19.98 -6.71
C VAL A 144 -9.67 -20.86 -7.85
N HIS A 145 -10.47 -20.28 -8.76
CA HIS A 145 -11.00 -20.99 -9.94
C HIS A 145 -11.19 -20.01 -11.10
N GLY A 146 -11.41 -20.56 -12.30
CA GLY A 146 -11.57 -19.79 -13.55
C GLY A 146 -10.26 -19.14 -14.02
N PRO A 147 -10.30 -18.46 -15.17
CA PRO A 147 -9.14 -17.76 -15.70
C PRO A 147 -8.96 -16.38 -15.05
N TRP A 148 -7.70 -15.97 -14.89
CA TRP A 148 -7.32 -14.70 -14.25
C TRP A 148 -6.53 -13.81 -15.19
N LEU A 149 -6.61 -12.51 -14.93
CA LEU A 149 -5.77 -11.49 -15.56
C LEU A 149 -5.19 -10.57 -14.47
N PHE A 150 -3.88 -10.51 -14.41
CA PHE A 150 -3.17 -9.56 -13.57
C PHE A 150 -2.60 -8.44 -14.42
N LEU A 151 -2.91 -7.18 -14.08
CA LEU A 151 -2.40 -6.00 -14.73
C LEU A 151 -1.49 -5.24 -13.75
N ALA A 152 -0.21 -5.12 -14.10
CA ALA A 152 0.78 -4.46 -13.27
C ALA A 152 1.41 -3.28 -13.98
N ALA A 153 1.67 -2.17 -13.28
CA ALA A 153 2.53 -1.10 -13.77
C ALA A 153 3.55 -0.68 -12.69
N GLY A 154 4.83 -0.71 -13.06
CA GLY A 154 5.93 -0.37 -12.17
C GLY A 154 5.94 -1.20 -10.88
N SER A 155 5.94 -0.52 -9.72
CA SER A 155 5.87 -1.19 -8.40
C SER A 155 4.53 -1.88 -8.10
N GLY A 156 3.49 -1.68 -8.93
CA GLY A 156 2.23 -2.39 -8.82
C GLY A 156 2.34 -3.91 -8.98
N ILE A 157 3.48 -4.41 -9.44
CA ILE A 157 3.76 -5.85 -9.48
C ILE A 157 3.86 -6.48 -8.09
N THR A 158 4.18 -5.74 -7.02
CA THR A 158 4.51 -6.33 -5.71
C THR A 158 3.37 -7.14 -5.06
N PRO A 159 2.10 -6.67 -4.97
CA PRO A 159 1.02 -7.50 -4.44
C PRO A 159 0.66 -8.66 -5.37
N LEU A 160 0.76 -8.46 -6.69
CA LEU A 160 0.48 -9.50 -7.66
C LEU A 160 1.56 -10.59 -7.63
N MET A 161 2.82 -10.22 -7.36
CA MET A 161 3.90 -11.19 -7.17
C MET A 161 3.69 -12.05 -5.91
N ALA A 162 3.17 -11.47 -4.82
CA ALA A 162 2.79 -12.22 -3.64
C ALA A 162 1.71 -13.27 -3.96
N MET A 163 0.71 -12.89 -4.73
CA MET A 163 -0.35 -13.81 -5.18
C MET A 163 0.17 -14.86 -6.16
N LEU A 164 1.06 -14.49 -7.09
CA LEU A 164 1.70 -15.45 -8.00
C LEU A 164 2.48 -16.52 -7.23
N ARG A 165 3.22 -16.12 -6.19
CA ARG A 165 3.94 -17.07 -5.33
C ARG A 165 3.01 -17.99 -4.53
N GLU A 166 1.84 -17.48 -4.11
CA GLU A 166 0.80 -18.30 -3.48
C GLU A 166 0.21 -19.30 -4.48
N LEU A 167 -0.07 -18.88 -5.72
CA LEU A 167 -0.55 -19.76 -6.80
C LEU A 167 0.52 -20.79 -7.21
N ASP A 168 1.79 -20.39 -7.30
CA ASP A 168 2.91 -21.30 -7.56
C ASP A 168 3.00 -22.41 -6.51
N ALA A 169 2.93 -22.03 -5.24
CA ALA A 169 2.95 -22.98 -4.11
C ALA A 169 1.74 -23.95 -4.12
N ALA A 170 0.64 -23.55 -4.74
CA ALA A 170 -0.55 -24.39 -4.96
C ALA A 170 -0.50 -25.17 -6.29
N GLY A 171 0.61 -25.12 -7.05
CA GLY A 171 0.77 -25.80 -8.34
C GLY A 171 0.10 -25.07 -9.51
N MET A 172 -0.18 -23.77 -9.39
CA MET A 172 -0.84 -22.93 -10.41
C MET A 172 -2.18 -23.52 -10.89
N PRO A 173 -3.20 -23.58 -10.03
CA PRO A 173 -4.45 -24.32 -10.33
C PRO A 173 -5.36 -23.62 -11.36
N VAL A 174 -4.94 -22.48 -11.91
CA VAL A 174 -5.73 -21.65 -12.82
C VAL A 174 -4.90 -21.18 -14.01
N GLU A 175 -5.56 -20.84 -15.11
CA GLU A 175 -4.94 -20.06 -16.18
C GLU A 175 -4.80 -18.59 -15.75
N LEU A 176 -3.63 -18.01 -15.96
CA LEU A 176 -3.32 -16.65 -15.60
C LEU A 176 -2.52 -15.94 -16.70
N ASP A 177 -3.00 -14.79 -17.12
CA ASP A 177 -2.22 -13.84 -17.90
C ASP A 177 -1.75 -12.71 -16.97
N LEU A 178 -0.44 -12.45 -16.95
CA LEU A 178 0.14 -11.25 -16.35
C LEU A 178 0.57 -10.29 -17.44
N VAL A 179 -0.04 -9.12 -17.51
CA VAL A 179 0.44 -8.03 -18.37
C VAL A 179 1.15 -6.99 -17.49
N TYR A 180 2.46 -6.83 -17.69
CA TYR A 180 3.30 -6.01 -16.84
C TYR A 180 3.95 -4.86 -17.62
N TRP A 181 3.55 -3.62 -17.30
CA TRP A 181 4.14 -2.40 -17.86
C TRP A 181 5.31 -1.91 -17.03
N ALA A 182 6.45 -1.73 -17.67
CA ALA A 182 7.62 -1.05 -17.14
C ALA A 182 8.12 -0.01 -18.17
N ARG A 183 8.93 0.95 -17.75
CA ARG A 183 9.51 1.91 -18.72
C ARG A 183 10.57 1.23 -19.56
N THR A 184 11.54 0.60 -18.92
CA THR A 184 12.66 -0.11 -19.56
C THR A 184 12.76 -1.53 -18.99
N ARG A 185 13.54 -2.39 -19.67
CA ARG A 185 13.79 -3.75 -19.19
C ARG A 185 14.55 -3.78 -17.86
N ALA A 186 15.47 -2.84 -17.66
CA ALA A 186 16.24 -2.72 -16.42
C ALA A 186 15.36 -2.37 -15.19
N GLU A 187 14.19 -1.76 -15.43
CA GLU A 187 13.22 -1.42 -14.39
C GLU A 187 12.21 -2.54 -14.06
N VAL A 188 12.26 -3.69 -14.76
CA VAL A 188 11.35 -4.81 -14.51
C VAL A 188 11.75 -5.52 -13.22
N CYS A 189 10.94 -5.37 -12.16
CA CYS A 189 11.15 -6.12 -10.93
C CYS A 189 10.76 -7.59 -11.14
N PHE A 190 11.47 -8.50 -10.48
CA PHE A 190 11.22 -9.96 -10.52
C PHE A 190 11.33 -10.59 -11.91
N ALA A 191 12.11 -9.99 -12.85
CA ALA A 191 12.17 -10.43 -14.24
C ALA A 191 12.53 -11.92 -14.38
N ASP A 192 13.58 -12.37 -13.71
CA ASP A 192 14.07 -13.76 -13.77
C ASP A 192 13.09 -14.74 -13.11
N GLU A 193 12.47 -14.33 -11.99
CA GLU A 193 11.48 -15.17 -11.29
C GLU A 193 10.19 -15.30 -12.13
N LEU A 194 9.73 -14.23 -12.76
CA LEU A 194 8.58 -14.28 -13.67
C LEU A 194 8.84 -15.17 -14.88
N ALA A 195 10.04 -15.11 -15.47
CA ALA A 195 10.45 -16.00 -16.55
C ALA A 195 10.49 -17.47 -16.10
N ALA A 196 11.05 -17.73 -14.92
CA ALA A 196 11.11 -19.08 -14.36
C ALA A 196 9.71 -19.65 -14.04
N LEU A 197 8.81 -18.83 -13.49
CA LEU A 197 7.41 -19.22 -13.24
C LEU A 197 6.66 -19.54 -14.54
N ALA A 198 6.80 -18.70 -15.57
CA ALA A 198 6.18 -18.94 -16.87
C ALA A 198 6.71 -20.20 -17.55
N ALA A 199 8.02 -20.49 -17.41
CA ALA A 199 8.61 -21.74 -17.93
C ALA A 199 8.11 -22.99 -17.20
N ARG A 200 7.83 -22.88 -15.89
CA ARG A 200 7.36 -23.97 -15.04
C ARG A 200 5.87 -24.29 -15.24
N HIS A 201 5.05 -23.26 -15.41
CA HIS A 201 3.59 -23.37 -15.44
C HIS A 201 3.03 -22.99 -16.80
N ARG A 202 2.57 -23.99 -17.56
CA ARG A 202 1.94 -23.78 -18.90
C ARG A 202 0.71 -22.86 -18.86
N GLY A 203 0.01 -22.80 -17.71
CA GLY A 203 -1.14 -21.93 -17.50
C GLY A 203 -0.80 -20.47 -17.23
N LEU A 204 0.49 -20.14 -17.01
CA LEU A 204 0.94 -18.77 -16.77
C LEU A 204 1.55 -18.17 -18.04
N ARG A 205 0.98 -17.06 -18.51
CA ARG A 205 1.53 -16.27 -19.61
C ARG A 205 1.94 -14.89 -19.08
N VAL A 206 3.17 -14.49 -19.36
CA VAL A 206 3.71 -13.19 -18.92
C VAL A 206 3.98 -12.31 -20.14
N HIS A 207 3.28 -11.18 -20.21
CA HIS A 207 3.37 -10.19 -21.28
C HIS A 207 4.06 -8.93 -20.75
N LEU A 208 5.36 -8.77 -21.03
CA LEU A 208 6.09 -7.56 -20.68
C LEU A 208 5.80 -6.45 -21.70
N ARG A 209 5.44 -5.27 -21.22
CA ARG A 209 5.13 -4.07 -22.02
C ARG A 209 6.09 -2.95 -21.65
N LEU A 210 7.12 -2.74 -22.49
CA LEU A 210 8.15 -1.73 -22.24
C LEU A 210 7.80 -0.43 -22.96
N THR A 211 7.48 0.62 -22.20
CA THR A 211 6.99 1.89 -22.75
C THR A 211 8.09 2.87 -23.17
N ARG A 212 9.35 2.56 -22.87
CA ARG A 212 10.55 3.30 -23.29
C ARG A 212 11.64 2.28 -23.61
N GLN A 213 11.81 1.94 -24.87
CA GLN A 213 12.93 1.13 -25.33
C GLN A 213 13.91 2.00 -26.09
N ALA A 214 15.23 1.75 -25.88
CA ALA A 214 16.27 2.39 -26.68
C ALA A 214 16.33 1.78 -28.09
N ASP A 215 16.16 0.44 -28.18
CA ASP A 215 16.26 -0.33 -29.41
C ASP A 215 14.92 -1.05 -29.68
N GLY A 216 14.16 -0.54 -30.66
CA GLY A 216 12.90 -1.13 -31.09
C GLY A 216 11.65 -0.31 -30.72
N PRO A 217 10.47 -0.77 -31.19
CA PRO A 217 9.23 -0.04 -30.94
C PRO A 217 8.82 -0.13 -29.45
N ALA A 218 8.55 1.02 -28.85
CA ALA A 218 8.00 1.09 -27.50
C ALA A 218 6.58 0.49 -27.47
N ALA A 219 6.29 -0.29 -26.44
CA ALA A 219 4.93 -0.78 -26.25
C ALA A 219 3.97 0.39 -25.90
N PRO A 220 2.73 0.34 -26.39
CA PRO A 220 1.73 1.33 -26.01
C PRO A 220 1.43 1.28 -24.51
N ARG A 221 0.99 2.42 -23.97
CA ARG A 221 0.43 2.48 -22.62
C ARG A 221 -0.88 1.70 -22.57
N ILE A 222 -1.40 1.48 -21.38
CA ILE A 222 -2.64 0.73 -21.20
C ILE A 222 -3.82 1.36 -21.98
N ASP A 223 -3.89 2.69 -22.07
CA ASP A 223 -4.93 3.41 -22.79
C ASP A 223 -5.01 3.02 -24.28
N ASP A 224 -3.85 2.78 -24.88
CA ASP A 224 -3.70 2.47 -26.29
C ASP A 224 -3.46 0.97 -26.56
N THR A 225 -3.62 0.12 -25.51
CA THR A 225 -3.43 -1.33 -25.61
C THR A 225 -4.77 -2.02 -25.83
N ASP A 226 -4.91 -2.76 -26.92
CA ASP A 226 -6.02 -3.69 -27.10
C ASP A 226 -5.79 -4.93 -26.22
N LEU A 227 -6.39 -4.93 -25.04
CA LEU A 227 -6.30 -6.06 -24.10
C LEU A 227 -7.02 -7.30 -24.63
N ALA A 228 -8.05 -7.16 -25.45
CA ALA A 228 -8.78 -8.30 -26.01
C ALA A 228 -7.94 -9.04 -27.07
N ALA A 229 -7.13 -8.32 -27.84
CA ALA A 229 -6.18 -8.94 -28.76
C ALA A 229 -5.01 -9.62 -28.02
N LEU A 230 -4.64 -9.12 -26.84
CA LEU A 230 -3.52 -9.64 -26.07
C LEU A 230 -3.89 -10.83 -25.18
N VAL A 231 -5.10 -10.81 -24.62
CA VAL A 231 -5.58 -11.80 -23.64
C VAL A 231 -6.85 -12.47 -24.17
N PRO A 232 -6.77 -13.75 -24.57
CA PRO A 232 -7.93 -14.49 -25.03
C PRO A 232 -9.04 -14.56 -23.98
N GLU A 233 -10.29 -14.55 -24.43
CA GLU A 233 -11.48 -14.69 -23.57
C GLU A 233 -11.53 -13.67 -22.42
N LEU A 234 -11.13 -12.44 -22.69
CA LEU A 234 -11.01 -11.37 -21.71
C LEU A 234 -12.27 -11.22 -20.83
N GLY A 235 -13.46 -11.36 -21.42
CA GLY A 235 -14.75 -11.26 -20.72
C GLY A 235 -14.97 -12.31 -19.63
N HIS A 236 -14.30 -13.46 -19.71
CA HIS A 236 -14.40 -14.53 -18.70
C HIS A 236 -13.38 -14.41 -17.56
N ARG A 237 -12.51 -13.39 -17.59
CA ARG A 237 -11.43 -13.22 -16.63
C ARG A 237 -11.87 -12.56 -15.34
N GLN A 238 -11.26 -12.99 -14.24
CA GLN A 238 -11.20 -12.23 -12.99
C GLN A 238 -9.95 -11.36 -13.04
N VAL A 239 -10.09 -10.05 -12.79
CA VAL A 239 -9.01 -9.08 -13.02
C VAL A 239 -8.57 -8.42 -11.74
N PHE A 240 -7.27 -8.45 -11.49
CA PHE A 240 -6.59 -7.60 -10.50
C PHE A 240 -5.65 -6.62 -11.19
N ALA A 241 -5.79 -5.32 -10.90
CA ALA A 241 -4.96 -4.27 -11.49
C ALA A 241 -4.26 -3.46 -10.40
N CYS A 242 -2.92 -3.32 -10.51
CA CYS A 242 -2.12 -2.55 -9.57
C CYS A 242 -1.10 -1.66 -10.29
N GLY A 243 -1.05 -0.39 -9.88
CA GLY A 243 -0.11 0.56 -10.46
C GLY A 243 -0.37 2.01 -10.05
N PRO A 244 0.17 2.98 -10.78
CA PRO A 244 -0.16 4.38 -10.60
C PRO A 244 -1.66 4.66 -10.82
N HIS A 245 -2.17 5.71 -10.19
CA HIS A 245 -3.60 6.04 -10.25
C HIS A 245 -4.14 6.09 -11.70
N GLY A 246 -3.46 6.79 -12.61
CA GLY A 246 -3.88 6.87 -14.01
C GLY A 246 -3.97 5.50 -14.69
N PHE A 247 -3.00 4.61 -14.45
CA PHE A 247 -3.03 3.24 -14.96
C PHE A 247 -4.26 2.47 -14.47
N VAL A 248 -4.58 2.58 -13.17
CA VAL A 248 -5.75 1.92 -12.58
C VAL A 248 -7.05 2.47 -13.14
N GLN A 249 -7.14 3.78 -13.36
CA GLN A 249 -8.31 4.42 -13.98
C GLN A 249 -8.53 3.93 -15.42
N SER A 250 -7.46 3.85 -16.21
CA SER A 250 -7.54 3.33 -17.59
C SER A 250 -7.94 1.86 -17.62
N ALA A 251 -7.37 1.03 -16.72
CA ALA A 251 -7.77 -0.37 -16.58
C ALA A 251 -9.26 -0.49 -16.23
N ARG A 252 -9.74 0.33 -15.30
CA ARG A 252 -11.13 0.39 -14.88
C ARG A 252 -12.05 0.76 -16.04
N ALA A 253 -11.74 1.82 -16.76
CA ALA A 253 -12.54 2.30 -17.89
C ALA A 253 -12.67 1.23 -19.01
N GLN A 254 -11.63 0.43 -19.21
CA GLN A 254 -11.65 -0.63 -20.23
C GLN A 254 -12.38 -1.90 -19.78
N LEU A 255 -12.36 -2.27 -18.51
CA LEU A 255 -12.68 -3.61 -18.03
C LEU A 255 -13.86 -3.69 -17.06
N GLU A 256 -14.18 -2.63 -16.31
CA GLU A 256 -15.28 -2.68 -15.34
C GLU A 256 -16.61 -2.90 -16.06
N GLY A 257 -17.41 -3.89 -15.59
CA GLY A 257 -18.64 -4.32 -16.23
C GLY A 257 -18.45 -5.20 -17.49
N ARG A 258 -17.22 -5.45 -17.93
CA ARG A 258 -16.91 -6.26 -19.14
C ARG A 258 -16.21 -7.57 -18.81
N VAL A 259 -15.82 -7.78 -17.56
CA VAL A 259 -15.14 -8.97 -17.03
C VAL A 259 -15.91 -9.54 -15.86
N VAL A 260 -15.62 -10.78 -15.47
CA VAL A 260 -16.34 -11.45 -14.36
C VAL A 260 -16.19 -10.72 -13.04
N ARG A 261 -14.98 -10.22 -12.74
CA ARG A 261 -14.64 -9.47 -11.54
C ARG A 261 -13.52 -8.49 -11.86
N PHE A 262 -13.64 -7.28 -11.38
CA PHE A 262 -12.58 -6.27 -11.49
C PHE A 262 -12.29 -5.67 -10.11
N GLU A 263 -11.05 -5.82 -9.65
CA GLU A 263 -10.54 -5.13 -8.47
C GLU A 263 -9.22 -4.44 -8.82
N ALA A 264 -9.01 -3.27 -8.23
CA ALA A 264 -7.80 -2.52 -8.51
C ALA A 264 -7.35 -1.69 -7.33
N GLU A 265 -6.03 -1.53 -7.18
CA GLU A 265 -5.40 -0.71 -6.17
C GLU A 265 -4.36 0.23 -6.78
N ALA A 266 -4.49 1.53 -6.48
CA ALA A 266 -3.53 2.53 -6.92
C ALA A 266 -2.46 2.76 -5.84
N PHE A 267 -1.18 2.87 -6.24
CA PHE A 267 -0.06 3.15 -5.33
C PHE A 267 0.36 4.61 -5.28
N THR A 268 -0.21 5.42 -6.12
CA THR A 268 -0.04 6.87 -6.08
C THR A 268 -1.37 7.51 -5.71
N PRO A 269 -1.36 8.61 -4.95
CA PRO A 269 -2.58 9.38 -4.72
C PRO A 269 -3.25 9.72 -6.07
N PRO A 270 -4.57 9.74 -6.13
CA PRO A 270 -5.26 10.29 -7.28
C PRO A 270 -4.81 11.74 -7.49
N ARG A 271 -4.79 12.17 -8.74
CA ARG A 271 -4.68 13.60 -9.03
C ARG A 271 -5.95 14.23 -8.43
N ALA A 272 -5.78 15.14 -7.49
CA ALA A 272 -6.91 15.85 -6.92
C ALA A 272 -7.74 16.45 -8.05
N LEU A 273 -9.05 16.18 -8.03
CA LEU A 273 -9.96 16.86 -8.97
C LEU A 273 -9.94 18.35 -8.66
N PRO A 274 -10.07 19.22 -9.67
CA PRO A 274 -10.11 20.65 -9.45
C PRO A 274 -11.09 20.97 -8.32
N GLY A 275 -10.61 21.63 -7.28
CA GLY A 275 -11.41 22.06 -6.16
C GLY A 275 -12.11 23.39 -6.46
N GLU A 276 -13.05 23.73 -5.60
CA GLU A 276 -13.59 25.09 -5.57
C GLU A 276 -12.51 26.01 -4.99
N GLY A 277 -12.27 27.14 -5.62
CA GLY A 277 -11.34 28.14 -5.10
C GLY A 277 -11.80 28.73 -3.76
N GLY A 278 -10.92 29.44 -3.10
CA GLY A 278 -11.18 30.08 -1.82
C GLY A 278 -10.72 29.24 -0.61
N SER A 279 -10.98 29.76 0.56
CA SER A 279 -10.60 29.18 1.85
C SER A 279 -11.78 29.20 2.82
N VAL A 280 -11.74 28.31 3.80
CA VAL A 280 -12.74 28.19 4.87
C VAL A 280 -12.06 28.05 6.23
N ALA A 281 -12.82 28.26 7.30
CA ALA A 281 -12.35 28.05 8.66
C ALA A 281 -12.38 26.56 9.01
N LEU A 282 -11.25 26.05 9.55
CA LEU A 282 -11.14 24.71 10.12
C LEU A 282 -10.89 24.81 11.62
N THR A 283 -11.83 24.39 12.43
CA THR A 283 -11.71 24.33 13.88
C THR A 283 -11.30 22.94 14.34
N LEU A 284 -10.26 22.87 15.16
CA LEU A 284 -9.76 21.65 15.81
C LEU A 284 -10.37 21.60 17.23
N SER A 285 -11.33 20.72 17.47
CA SER A 285 -12.16 20.75 18.69
C SER A 285 -11.37 20.47 19.96
N ARG A 286 -10.31 19.65 19.90
CA ARG A 286 -9.49 19.29 21.08
C ARG A 286 -8.58 20.42 21.53
N SER A 287 -8.08 21.21 20.59
CA SER A 287 -7.17 22.32 20.91
C SER A 287 -7.85 23.70 20.89
N GLY A 288 -9.07 23.78 20.39
CA GLY A 288 -9.80 25.04 20.17
C GLY A 288 -9.20 25.94 19.08
N ARG A 289 -8.18 25.46 18.35
CA ARG A 289 -7.52 26.26 17.30
C ARG A 289 -8.39 26.33 16.06
N THR A 290 -8.49 27.52 15.48
CA THR A 290 -9.11 27.72 14.17
C THR A 290 -8.02 28.12 13.17
N LEU A 291 -8.03 27.44 12.01
CA LEU A 291 -7.08 27.59 10.90
C LEU A 291 -7.83 27.98 9.65
N THR A 292 -7.20 28.76 8.78
CA THR A 292 -7.72 29.00 7.43
C THR A 292 -7.13 27.97 6.49
N VAL A 293 -7.97 27.17 5.81
CA VAL A 293 -7.55 26.10 4.93
C VAL A 293 -8.13 26.28 3.53
N PRO A 294 -7.37 25.96 2.46
CA PRO A 294 -7.85 26.04 1.10
C PRO A 294 -8.88 24.92 0.82
N ARG A 295 -9.86 25.20 -0.04
CA ARG A 295 -10.91 24.25 -0.44
C ARG A 295 -10.47 23.26 -1.53
N ASP A 296 -9.35 23.51 -2.18
CA ASP A 296 -8.80 22.71 -3.27
C ASP A 296 -7.73 21.70 -2.80
N ALA A 297 -7.24 21.84 -1.56
CA ALA A 297 -6.27 20.91 -0.97
C ALA A 297 -6.96 19.86 -0.05
N SER A 298 -6.32 18.71 0.11
CA SER A 298 -6.75 17.75 1.12
C SER A 298 -6.56 18.32 2.54
N LEU A 299 -7.43 17.94 3.47
CA LEU A 299 -7.32 18.34 4.88
C LEU A 299 -5.97 17.96 5.49
N LEU A 300 -5.39 16.82 5.08
CA LEU A 300 -4.07 16.40 5.53
C LEU A 300 -2.98 17.37 5.07
N GLU A 301 -2.98 17.72 3.78
CA GLU A 301 -2.00 18.67 3.21
C GLU A 301 -2.17 20.07 3.81
N ALA A 302 -3.41 20.52 3.97
CA ALA A 302 -3.71 21.81 4.58
C ALA A 302 -3.21 21.89 6.04
N LEU A 303 -3.41 20.84 6.84
CA LEU A 303 -2.92 20.75 8.22
C LEU A 303 -1.39 20.69 8.28
N GLU A 304 -0.76 19.92 7.39
CA GLU A 304 0.71 19.83 7.30
C GLU A 304 1.33 21.15 6.89
N ALA A 305 0.71 21.89 5.96
CA ALA A 305 1.15 23.24 5.57
C ALA A 305 1.11 24.24 6.75
N GLN A 306 0.21 24.03 7.72
CA GLN A 306 0.11 24.80 8.96
C GLN A 306 1.04 24.29 10.09
N GLY A 307 1.96 23.36 9.76
CA GLY A 307 2.92 22.81 10.71
C GLY A 307 2.35 21.72 11.63
N LEU A 308 1.11 21.31 11.45
CA LEU A 308 0.51 20.19 12.18
C LEU A 308 0.91 18.87 11.55
N ARG A 309 0.97 17.81 12.34
CA ARG A 309 1.37 16.47 11.87
C ARG A 309 0.37 15.42 12.34
N PRO A 310 -0.85 15.39 11.80
CA PRO A 310 -1.80 14.35 12.15
C PRO A 310 -1.27 12.98 11.72
N ALA A 311 -1.73 11.93 12.42
CA ALA A 311 -1.38 10.57 12.05
C ALA A 311 -1.74 10.31 10.58
N SER A 312 -0.79 9.81 9.80
CA SER A 312 -0.99 9.54 8.38
C SER A 312 -0.21 8.30 7.94
N GLY A 313 -0.69 7.62 6.90
CA GLY A 313 -0.06 6.40 6.37
C GLY A 313 0.00 6.41 4.85
N CYS A 314 -0.94 5.71 4.19
CA CYS A 314 -0.94 5.51 2.73
C CYS A 314 -1.15 6.79 1.91
N ARG A 315 -1.81 7.80 2.44
CA ARG A 315 -2.25 9.04 1.77
C ARG A 315 -3.18 8.79 0.56
N MET A 316 -3.82 7.63 0.50
CA MET A 316 -4.70 7.18 -0.59
C MET A 316 -6.11 6.81 -0.11
N GLY A 317 -6.41 7.07 1.17
CA GLY A 317 -7.73 6.78 1.74
C GLY A 317 -8.01 5.32 2.10
N ILE A 318 -7.02 4.41 2.03
CA ILE A 318 -7.25 2.97 2.23
C ILE A 318 -6.83 2.45 3.61
N CYS A 319 -5.82 3.06 4.27
CA CYS A 319 -5.30 2.55 5.55
C CYS A 319 -6.03 3.06 6.79
N ASN A 320 -6.90 4.05 6.64
CA ASN A 320 -7.63 4.75 7.70
C ASN A 320 -6.76 5.35 8.84
N THR A 321 -5.43 5.41 8.68
CA THR A 321 -4.52 5.97 9.71
C THR A 321 -4.80 7.46 9.96
N CYS A 322 -5.24 8.19 8.93
CA CYS A 322 -5.61 9.61 9.01
C CYS A 322 -7.11 9.84 9.25
N ALA A 323 -7.83 8.82 9.70
CA ALA A 323 -9.25 8.96 9.99
C ALA A 323 -9.47 9.77 11.27
N CYS A 324 -10.39 10.72 11.22
CA CYS A 324 -10.85 11.47 12.39
C CYS A 324 -12.36 11.73 12.27
N THR A 325 -12.98 12.20 13.35
CA THR A 325 -14.39 12.53 13.34
C THR A 325 -14.59 13.98 12.89
N ARG A 326 -15.45 14.19 11.88
CA ARG A 326 -15.98 15.49 11.54
C ARG A 326 -17.19 15.76 12.43
N ARG A 327 -17.13 16.82 13.22
CA ARG A 327 -18.23 17.24 14.08
C ARG A 327 -19.28 18.04 13.31
N GLU A 328 -18.79 19.00 12.50
CA GLU A 328 -19.65 19.93 11.75
C GLU A 328 -19.05 20.25 10.39
N GLY A 329 -19.87 20.78 9.50
CA GLY A 329 -19.51 21.24 8.18
C GLY A 329 -19.57 20.16 7.11
N ILE A 330 -19.20 20.51 5.88
CA ILE A 330 -19.25 19.64 4.70
C ILE A 330 -17.83 19.38 4.22
N THR A 331 -17.52 18.11 3.99
CA THR A 331 -16.30 17.69 3.29
C THR A 331 -16.63 17.23 1.87
N ARG A 332 -15.68 17.42 0.97
CA ARG A 332 -15.68 16.91 -0.40
C ARG A 332 -14.61 15.85 -0.54
N ASP A 333 -14.96 14.69 -1.05
CA ASP A 333 -13.99 13.66 -1.43
C ASP A 333 -13.19 14.14 -2.66
N THR A 334 -11.87 14.15 -2.56
CA THR A 334 -10.97 14.68 -3.62
C THR A 334 -10.86 13.74 -4.82
N GLN A 335 -11.33 12.51 -4.70
CA GLN A 335 -11.27 11.49 -5.76
C GLN A 335 -12.57 11.40 -6.55
N THR A 336 -13.72 11.54 -5.87
CA THR A 336 -15.04 11.32 -6.45
C THR A 336 -15.87 12.60 -6.58
N ASN A 337 -15.44 13.71 -5.97
CA ASN A 337 -16.20 14.96 -5.79
C ASN A 337 -17.46 14.80 -4.91
N ALA A 338 -17.73 13.64 -4.37
CA ALA A 338 -18.87 13.44 -3.48
C ALA A 338 -18.78 14.34 -2.24
N ARG A 339 -19.87 14.99 -1.88
CA ARG A 339 -19.97 15.81 -0.67
C ARG A 339 -20.68 15.02 0.43
N SER A 340 -20.19 15.17 1.64
CA SER A 340 -20.79 14.59 2.84
C SER A 340 -20.87 15.63 3.95
N GLY A 341 -22.03 15.74 4.58
CA GLY A 341 -22.30 16.69 5.66
C GLY A 341 -22.84 16.04 6.94
N GLU A 342 -22.89 14.71 7.06
CA GLU A 342 -23.38 14.03 8.24
C GLU A 342 -22.50 14.35 9.46
N PRO A 343 -23.06 14.91 10.55
CA PRO A 343 -22.31 15.18 11.77
C PRO A 343 -21.78 13.88 12.38
N ASP A 344 -20.68 13.99 13.13
CA ASP A 344 -19.97 12.87 13.77
C ASP A 344 -19.54 11.73 12.82
N ALA A 345 -19.45 12.03 11.51
CA ALA A 345 -19.00 11.08 10.53
C ALA A 345 -17.47 10.97 10.52
N THR A 346 -16.99 9.74 10.27
CA THR A 346 -15.57 9.51 10.07
C THR A 346 -15.11 10.02 8.70
N VAL A 347 -14.12 10.89 8.67
CA VAL A 347 -13.49 11.40 7.44
C VAL A 347 -12.01 11.01 7.40
N ARG A 348 -11.49 10.78 6.19
CA ARG A 348 -10.08 10.47 5.96
C ARG A 348 -9.37 11.71 5.44
N LEU A 349 -8.56 12.34 6.27
CA LEU A 349 -7.93 13.63 5.98
C LEU A 349 -7.21 13.68 4.64
N CYS A 350 -6.59 12.57 4.22
CA CYS A 350 -5.76 12.52 3.01
C CYS A 350 -6.55 12.55 1.68
N ILE A 351 -7.85 12.28 1.72
CA ILE A 351 -8.73 12.29 0.53
C ILE A 351 -9.98 13.16 0.72
N SER A 352 -10.05 13.91 1.81
CA SER A 352 -11.16 14.84 2.07
C SER A 352 -10.65 16.28 2.04
N ALA A 353 -11.34 17.16 1.34
CA ALA A 353 -11.14 18.60 1.35
C ALA A 353 -12.31 19.30 2.07
N ALA A 354 -12.08 20.45 2.66
CA ALA A 354 -13.15 21.25 3.27
C ALA A 354 -14.00 21.92 2.17
N ALA A 355 -15.31 21.75 2.23
CA ALA A 355 -16.24 22.42 1.32
C ALA A 355 -16.94 23.63 1.97
N THR A 356 -17.06 23.63 3.28
CA THR A 356 -17.56 24.75 4.11
C THR A 356 -16.67 24.90 5.34
N ASP A 357 -16.94 25.86 6.19
CA ASP A 357 -16.38 25.88 7.53
C ASP A 357 -16.60 24.52 8.20
N LEU A 358 -15.59 24.05 8.93
CA LEU A 358 -15.47 22.65 9.33
C LEU A 358 -14.96 22.54 10.76
N THR A 359 -15.50 21.60 11.54
CA THR A 359 -14.98 21.22 12.85
C THR A 359 -14.55 19.76 12.86
N LEU A 360 -13.29 19.50 13.22
CA LEU A 360 -12.71 18.16 13.33
C LEU A 360 -12.30 17.84 14.77
N ASP A 361 -12.46 16.58 15.15
CA ASP A 361 -12.02 16.05 16.44
C ASP A 361 -10.50 15.71 16.40
N LEU A 362 -9.68 16.76 16.40
CA LEU A 362 -8.21 16.73 16.37
C LEU A 362 -7.62 17.62 17.48
#